data_0dc4f6f700973c5b02d44361c2dfbb41
#
_entry.id   0dc4f6f700973c5b02d44361c2dfbb41
#
_cell.length_a   1.000
_cell.length_b   1.000
_cell.length_c   1.000
_cell.angle_alpha   90.00
_cell.angle_beta   90.00
_cell.angle_gamma   90.00
#
_symmetry.space_group_name_H-M   'P 1'
#
loop_
_entity.id
_entity.type
_entity.pdbx_description
1 polymer ?
#
loop_
_entity_poly.entity_id
_entity_poly.type
_entity_poly.pdbx_seq_one_letter_code
_entity_poly.pdbx_strand_id
1 'polypeptide(L)'
;MTKTILVVDDEPDIRESVKLILEVNGYNVITANDGDDCLKKLKEVKPNLILLDIMMPGTPVDEIIKQITNIKIAFMSVVRISDARKKGLCMQENIVDFFQKPFNVSDLVDRVGLILNEK
;
A
#
# COMPACT_ATOMS: atom_id res chain seq x y z
N MET A 1 11.85 4.18 -16.66
CA MET A 1 12.14 3.01 -15.80
C MET A 1 10.86 2.53 -15.13
N THR A 2 10.75 1.22 -14.99
CA THR A 2 9.56 0.63 -14.38
C THR A 2 9.53 0.85 -12.87
N LYS A 3 8.44 1.38 -12.36
CA LYS A 3 8.24 1.57 -10.93
C LYS A 3 7.78 0.26 -10.30
N THR A 4 8.19 0.02 -9.07
CA THR A 4 7.84 -1.17 -8.30
C THR A 4 6.90 -0.81 -7.17
N ILE A 5 5.83 -1.58 -7.03
CA ILE A 5 4.82 -1.39 -5.99
C ILE A 5 4.75 -2.67 -5.16
N LEU A 6 4.79 -2.52 -3.84
CA LEU A 6 4.59 -3.62 -2.91
C LEU A 6 3.15 -3.55 -2.41
N VAL A 7 2.40 -4.62 -2.65
CA VAL A 7 0.99 -4.72 -2.23
C VAL A 7 0.92 -5.64 -1.01
N VAL A 8 0.44 -5.10 0.10
CA VAL A 8 0.36 -5.81 1.38
C VAL A 8 -1.10 -5.95 1.79
N ASP A 9 -1.62 -7.16 1.73
CA ASP A 9 -3.01 -7.46 2.08
C ASP A 9 -3.09 -8.92 2.49
N ASP A 10 -3.82 -9.22 3.55
CA ASP A 10 -3.98 -10.61 4.03
C ASP A 10 -5.05 -11.37 3.24
N GLU A 11 -5.84 -10.69 2.43
CA GLU A 11 -6.84 -11.33 1.58
C GLU A 11 -6.24 -11.66 0.20
N PRO A 12 -6.06 -12.95 -0.14
CA PRO A 12 -5.44 -13.33 -1.41
C PRO A 12 -6.15 -12.77 -2.63
N ASP A 13 -7.48 -12.74 -2.61
CA ASP A 13 -8.27 -12.25 -3.75
C ASP A 13 -8.01 -10.77 -4.03
N ILE A 14 -7.98 -9.96 -2.99
CA ILE A 14 -7.70 -8.52 -3.12
C ILE A 14 -6.25 -8.33 -3.58
N ARG A 15 -5.33 -9.01 -2.93
CA ARG A 15 -3.89 -8.91 -3.24
C ARG A 15 -3.62 -9.25 -4.70
N GLU A 16 -4.18 -10.35 -5.20
CA GLU A 16 -3.97 -10.78 -6.58
C GLU A 16 -4.68 -9.87 -7.58
N SER A 17 -5.86 -9.38 -7.24
CA SER A 17 -6.60 -8.44 -8.09
C SER A 17 -5.85 -7.13 -8.27
N VAL A 18 -5.36 -6.56 -7.17
CA VAL A 18 -4.58 -5.31 -7.22
C VAL A 18 -3.29 -5.51 -8.00
N LYS A 19 -2.61 -6.63 -7.76
CA LYS A 19 -1.39 -6.98 -8.49
C LYS A 19 -1.64 -7.00 -10.01
N LEU A 20 -2.68 -7.70 -10.44
CA LEU A 20 -3.00 -7.81 -11.85
C LEU A 20 -3.30 -6.45 -12.47
N ILE A 21 -4.12 -5.65 -11.80
CA ILE A 21 -4.48 -4.31 -12.28
C ILE A 21 -3.23 -3.45 -12.49
N LEU A 22 -2.32 -3.46 -11.53
CA LEU A 22 -1.12 -2.63 -11.60
C LEU A 22 -0.13 -3.18 -12.63
N GLU A 23 0.01 -4.48 -12.76
CA GLU A 23 0.88 -5.07 -13.76
C GLU A 23 0.42 -4.75 -15.18
N VAL A 24 -0.88 -4.80 -15.42
CA VAL A 24 -1.46 -4.44 -16.73
C VAL A 24 -1.16 -2.98 -17.07
N ASN A 25 -1.01 -2.13 -16.06
CA ASN A 25 -0.72 -0.71 -16.23
C ASN A 25 0.78 -0.39 -16.24
N GLY A 26 1.63 -1.40 -16.33
CA GLY A 26 3.06 -1.21 -16.54
C GLY A 26 3.93 -1.18 -15.29
N TYR A 27 3.36 -1.49 -14.13
CA TYR A 27 4.12 -1.52 -12.88
C TYR A 27 4.67 -2.92 -12.59
N ASN A 28 5.78 -2.94 -11.89
CA ASN A 28 6.34 -4.16 -11.34
C ASN A 28 5.73 -4.35 -9.96
N VAL A 29 5.16 -5.51 -9.66
CA VAL A 29 4.43 -5.70 -8.40
C VAL A 29 4.99 -6.85 -7.60
N ILE A 30 5.23 -6.58 -6.32
CA ILE A 30 5.63 -7.57 -5.32
C ILE A 30 4.52 -7.60 -4.29
N THR A 31 4.25 -8.75 -3.72
CA THR A 31 3.17 -8.91 -2.74
C THR A 31 3.70 -9.39 -1.40
N ALA A 32 2.97 -9.03 -0.34
CA ALA A 32 3.24 -9.51 1.02
C ALA A 32 1.91 -9.84 1.68
N ASN A 33 1.92 -10.82 2.58
CA ASN A 33 0.71 -11.34 3.21
C ASN A 33 0.25 -10.51 4.40
N ASP A 34 1.18 -9.84 5.06
CA ASP A 34 0.91 -9.03 6.26
C ASP A 34 2.05 -8.04 6.48
N GLY A 35 1.98 -7.29 7.57
CA GLY A 35 2.99 -6.28 7.88
C GLY A 35 4.36 -6.87 8.16
N ASP A 36 4.43 -8.00 8.82
CA ASP A 36 5.72 -8.64 9.11
C ASP A 36 6.39 -9.15 7.83
N ASP A 37 5.61 -9.73 6.92
CA ASP A 37 6.10 -10.15 5.62
C ASP A 37 6.55 -8.94 4.79
N CYS A 38 5.82 -7.83 4.90
CA CYS A 38 6.18 -6.57 4.28
C CYS A 38 7.58 -6.13 4.71
N LEU A 39 7.83 -6.08 6.01
CA LEU A 39 9.12 -5.67 6.55
C LEU A 39 10.24 -6.62 6.10
N LYS A 40 9.93 -7.91 6.04
CA LYS A 40 10.88 -8.92 5.58
C LYS A 40 11.27 -8.67 4.12
N LYS A 41 10.29 -8.37 3.26
CA LYS A 41 10.55 -8.11 1.85
C LYS A 41 11.31 -6.81 1.63
N LEU A 42 11.12 -5.82 2.48
CA LEU A 42 11.84 -4.55 2.38
C LEU A 42 13.34 -4.70 2.67
N LYS A 43 13.77 -5.81 3.22
CA LYS A 43 15.20 -6.10 3.38
C LYS A 43 15.86 -6.49 2.06
N GLU A 44 15.08 -6.95 1.11
CA GLU A 44 15.56 -7.45 -0.17
C GLU A 44 15.26 -6.52 -1.34
N VAL A 45 14.16 -5.77 -1.25
CA VAL A 45 13.70 -4.91 -2.34
C VAL A 45 13.35 -3.53 -1.81
N LYS A 46 13.44 -2.53 -2.69
CA LYS A 46 13.08 -1.16 -2.34
C LYS A 46 12.01 -0.66 -3.31
N PRO A 47 10.73 -0.87 -2.98
CA PRO A 47 9.65 -0.42 -3.86
C PRO A 47 9.54 1.10 -3.86
N ASN A 48 8.89 1.62 -4.88
CA ASN A 48 8.61 3.05 -5.00
C ASN A 48 7.36 3.45 -4.22
N LEU A 49 6.47 2.49 -3.98
CA LEU A 49 5.22 2.70 -3.26
C LEU A 49 4.82 1.40 -2.57
N ILE A 50 4.27 1.52 -1.37
CA ILE A 50 3.67 0.41 -0.65
C ILE A 50 2.18 0.67 -0.53
N LEU A 51 1.35 -0.25 -0.99
CA LEU A 51 -0.09 -0.24 -0.75
C LEU A 51 -0.33 -1.18 0.44
N LEU A 52 -0.72 -0.61 1.57
CA LEU A 52 -0.75 -1.31 2.84
C LEU A 52 -2.16 -1.33 3.44
N ASP A 53 -2.70 -2.53 3.63
CA ASP A 53 -3.98 -2.69 4.32
C ASP A 53 -3.78 -2.39 5.81
N ILE A 54 -4.71 -1.64 6.39
CA ILE A 54 -4.70 -1.31 7.82
C ILE A 54 -5.18 -2.48 8.67
N MET A 55 -6.16 -3.23 8.16
CA MET A 55 -6.85 -4.28 8.92
C MET A 55 -6.24 -5.65 8.62
N MET A 56 -5.12 -5.95 9.27
CA MET A 56 -4.46 -7.24 9.12
C MET A 56 -4.09 -7.82 10.48
N PRO A 57 -4.06 -9.15 10.62
CA PRO A 57 -3.61 -9.78 11.86
C PRO A 57 -2.09 -9.59 12.03
N GLY A 58 -1.61 -9.81 13.24
CA GLY A 58 -0.19 -9.71 13.55
C GLY A 58 0.18 -8.36 14.10
N THR A 59 1.37 -7.89 13.78
CA THR A 59 1.89 -6.63 14.29
C THR A 59 1.00 -5.47 13.85
N PRO A 60 0.59 -4.58 14.78
CA PRO A 60 -0.25 -3.44 14.42
C PRO A 60 0.38 -2.55 13.34
N VAL A 61 -0.47 -1.99 12.48
CA VAL A 61 -0.01 -1.21 11.33
C VAL A 61 0.81 0.01 11.74
N ASP A 62 0.46 0.65 12.85
CA ASP A 62 1.22 1.81 13.35
C ASP A 62 2.65 1.44 13.73
N GLU A 63 2.87 0.23 14.21
CA GLU A 63 4.21 -0.29 14.48
C GLU A 63 4.97 -0.56 13.17
N ILE A 64 4.26 -1.04 12.15
CA ILE A 64 4.85 -1.34 10.85
C ILE A 64 5.32 -0.06 10.15
N ILE A 65 4.46 0.96 10.08
CA ILE A 65 4.78 2.20 9.36
C ILE A 65 5.91 2.98 10.01
N LYS A 66 6.08 2.88 11.32
CA LYS A 66 7.18 3.55 12.02
C LYS A 66 8.55 3.06 11.54
N GLN A 67 8.61 1.85 11.03
CA GLN A 67 9.84 1.25 10.53
C GLN A 67 10.07 1.55 9.05
N ILE A 68 9.13 2.24 8.40
CA ILE A 68 9.20 2.56 6.97
C ILE A 68 9.08 4.07 6.83
N THR A 69 10.21 4.76 6.78
CA THR A 69 10.22 6.23 6.79
C THR A 69 10.64 6.85 5.47
N ASN A 70 11.20 6.07 4.56
CA ASN A 70 11.79 6.55 3.32
C ASN A 70 11.11 6.03 2.05
N ILE A 71 9.96 5.38 2.19
CA ILE A 71 9.19 4.85 1.06
C ILE A 71 7.76 5.39 1.19
N LYS A 72 7.17 5.82 0.09
CA LYS A 72 5.79 6.29 0.08
C LYS A 72 4.83 5.15 0.41
N ILE A 73 3.86 5.42 1.26
CA ILE A 73 2.85 4.45 1.68
C ILE A 73 1.47 5.03 1.37
N ALA A 74 0.62 4.23 0.74
CA ALA A 74 -0.80 4.52 0.62
C ALA A 74 -1.56 3.40 1.31
N PHE A 75 -2.47 3.76 2.20
CA PHE A 75 -3.31 2.77 2.88
C PHE A 75 -4.44 2.31 1.97
N MET A 76 -4.88 1.08 2.13
CA MET A 76 -6.10 0.57 1.53
C MET A 76 -6.84 -0.25 2.58
N SER A 77 -8.10 0.07 2.85
CA SER A 77 -8.85 -0.62 3.88
C SER A 77 -10.33 -0.33 3.82
N VAL A 78 -11.12 -1.18 4.49
CA VAL A 78 -12.54 -0.93 4.72
C VAL A 78 -12.76 0.11 5.83
N VAL A 79 -11.73 0.39 6.63
CA VAL A 79 -11.80 1.43 7.67
C VAL A 79 -11.90 2.80 7.01
N ARG A 80 -12.75 3.68 7.53
CA ARG A 80 -12.89 5.04 6.98
C ARG A 80 -11.66 5.87 7.32
N ILE A 81 -11.32 6.80 6.41
CA ILE A 81 -10.15 7.67 6.60
C ILE A 81 -10.24 8.48 7.90
N SER A 82 -11.46 8.89 8.29
CA SER A 82 -11.66 9.63 9.55
C SER A 82 -11.26 8.78 10.77
N ASP A 83 -11.52 7.48 10.72
CA ASP A 83 -11.16 6.58 11.81
C ASP A 83 -9.65 6.33 11.83
N ALA A 84 -9.03 6.24 10.65
CA ALA A 84 -7.57 6.11 10.53
C ALA A 84 -6.87 7.36 11.10
N ARG A 85 -7.41 8.55 10.81
CA ARG A 85 -6.87 9.82 11.35
C ARG A 85 -6.98 9.88 12.86
N LYS A 86 -8.08 9.40 13.43
CA LYS A 86 -8.25 9.35 14.88
C LYS A 86 -7.20 8.48 15.55
N LYS A 87 -6.73 7.45 14.85
CA LYS A 87 -5.67 6.57 15.33
C LYS A 87 -4.27 7.12 15.04
N GLY A 88 -4.18 8.28 14.40
CA GLY A 88 -2.91 8.91 14.08
C GLY A 88 -2.15 8.27 12.92
N LEU A 89 -2.80 7.39 12.16
CA LEU A 89 -2.13 6.65 11.09
C LEU A 89 -1.71 7.50 9.91
N CYS A 90 -2.37 8.65 9.71
CA CYS A 90 -2.07 9.53 8.57
C CYS A 90 -1.12 10.66 8.92
N MET A 91 -0.48 10.62 10.10
CA MET A 91 0.39 11.71 10.57
C MET A 91 1.84 11.63 10.06
N GLN A 92 2.27 10.46 9.62
CA GLN A 92 3.63 10.26 9.13
C GLN A 92 3.77 10.82 7.71
N GLU A 93 4.86 11.54 7.45
CA GLU A 93 5.04 12.28 6.19
C GLU A 93 4.98 11.42 4.93
N ASN A 94 5.44 10.20 5.00
CA ASN A 94 5.45 9.31 3.83
C ASN A 94 4.12 8.60 3.58
N ILE A 95 3.10 8.87 4.40
CA ILE A 95 1.74 8.41 4.13
C ILE A 95 1.11 9.39 3.15
N VAL A 96 0.97 9.00 1.90
CA VAL A 96 0.63 9.90 0.81
C VAL A 96 -0.81 9.80 0.34
N ASP A 97 -1.51 8.72 0.65
CA ASP A 97 -2.89 8.54 0.20
C ASP A 97 -3.60 7.47 1.02
N PHE A 98 -4.90 7.39 0.83
CA PHE A 98 -5.77 6.41 1.48
C PHE A 98 -6.83 5.93 0.49
N PHE A 99 -6.85 4.64 0.20
CA PHE A 99 -7.84 4.03 -0.68
C PHE A 99 -8.84 3.25 0.17
N GLN A 100 -10.08 3.70 0.20
CA GLN A 100 -11.13 3.01 0.93
C GLN A 100 -11.70 1.88 0.07
N LYS A 101 -11.80 0.68 0.63
CA LYS A 101 -12.38 -0.47 -0.06
C LYS A 101 -13.90 -0.43 0.07
N PRO A 102 -14.65 -0.85 -0.95
CA PRO A 102 -14.17 -1.20 -2.27
C PRO A 102 -13.77 0.06 -3.05
N PHE A 103 -12.66 0.01 -3.78
CA PHE A 103 -12.20 1.15 -4.55
C PHE A 103 -12.46 0.94 -6.05
N ASN A 104 -12.57 2.05 -6.77
CA ASN A 104 -12.73 2.04 -8.22
C ASN A 104 -11.37 1.79 -8.87
N VAL A 105 -11.31 0.87 -9.84
CA VAL A 105 -10.06 0.50 -10.53
C VAL A 105 -9.42 1.71 -11.20
N SER A 106 -10.22 2.50 -11.91
CA SER A 106 -9.73 3.67 -12.61
C SER A 106 -9.15 4.70 -11.63
N ASP A 107 -9.83 4.91 -10.50
CA ASP A 107 -9.36 5.81 -9.45
C ASP A 107 -8.03 5.33 -8.85
N LEU A 108 -7.91 4.04 -8.60
CA LEU A 108 -6.68 3.45 -8.07
C LEU A 108 -5.51 3.70 -9.03
N VAL A 109 -5.69 3.39 -10.30
CA VAL A 109 -4.65 3.55 -11.31
C VAL A 109 -4.25 5.01 -11.47
N ASP A 110 -5.23 5.91 -11.55
CA ASP A 110 -4.96 7.35 -11.70
C ASP A 110 -4.18 7.91 -10.51
N ARG A 111 -4.60 7.56 -9.30
CA ARG A 111 -3.97 8.08 -8.09
C ARG A 111 -2.58 7.50 -7.87
N VAL A 112 -2.39 6.23 -8.18
CA VAL A 112 -1.06 5.60 -8.14
C VAL A 112 -0.12 6.30 -9.13
N GLY A 113 -0.61 6.61 -10.33
CA GLY A 113 0.15 7.34 -11.33
C GLY A 113 0.58 8.72 -10.82
N LEU A 114 -0.32 9.44 -10.15
CA LEU A 114 -0.01 10.75 -9.57
C LEU A 114 1.05 10.63 -8.48
N ILE A 115 0.93 9.64 -7.60
CA ILE A 115 1.89 9.41 -6.51
C ILE A 115 3.29 9.16 -7.07
N LEU A 116 3.37 8.39 -8.14
CA LEU A 116 4.65 7.99 -8.73
C LEU A 116 5.12 8.90 -9.86
N ASN A 117 4.39 9.97 -10.14
CA ASN A 117 4.67 10.91 -11.23
C ASN A 117 4.70 10.24 -12.60
N GLU A 118 3.88 9.20 -12.76
CA GLU A 118 3.69 8.54 -14.05
C GLU A 118 2.53 9.19 -14.79
N LYS A 119 2.67 9.37 -16.07
CA LYS A 119 1.60 9.97 -16.88
C LYS A 119 1.16 9.05 -17.98
#